data_b43554035125957886c7fa32d9bb6580
#
_entry.id   b43554035125957886c7fa32d9bb6580
#
_cell.length_a   1.000
_cell.length_b   1.000
_cell.length_c   1.000
_cell.angle_alpha   90.00
_cell.angle_beta   90.00
_cell.angle_gamma   90.00
#
_symmetry.space_group_name_H-M   'P 1'
#
loop_
_entity.id
_entity.type
_entity.pdbx_description
1 polymer ?
#
loop_
_entity_poly.entity_id
_entity_poly.type
_entity_poly.pdbx_seq_one_letter_code
_entity_poly.pdbx_strand_id
1 'polypeptide(L)'
;MKLAAAAGAAGALPRAFAAKPEEMRAVLLHLGHNMWCDWFPKEQLPRMRELYPKWRTELTPVPDDELRAVDALWRETTDHAAKRGLNAVVIDIGEGVVLPSHPELAVRGSWSPDRLRDELGRLRKLGLEPIPKLNFSTRHNGWMGEFRRMVSSTPYYRFCEDVIRDVAEIFGTPRYFHIGYDEESPGLAYSPRCLYASLRKGELWWHDFLHVVAATERCGMRPWAWNDYGWDHPDEYLRRCPKGVLQCSWYYDEENAGFDPATNKTADRKRLQAFWGLEEAGFDQTPCGTNWAPPKRAEAGVGADDVMGKLVKLGRKVIAPERLKGFVMASWRACDTRENVEFVKRGIDLLAAAV
;
A
#
# COMPACT_ATOMS: atom_id res chain seq x y z
N MET A 1 -58.28 5.28 2.92
CA MET A 1 -57.34 4.84 1.89
C MET A 1 -56.04 4.44 2.57
N LYS A 2 -55.78 3.14 2.63
CA LYS A 2 -54.53 2.59 3.20
C LYS A 2 -53.53 2.41 2.06
N LEU A 3 -52.40 3.09 2.11
CA LEU A 3 -51.28 2.84 1.22
C LEU A 3 -50.51 1.63 1.73
N ALA A 4 -50.41 0.59 0.92
CA ALA A 4 -49.58 -0.59 1.15
C ALA A 4 -48.16 -0.26 0.67
N ALA A 5 -47.19 -0.40 1.57
CA ALA A 5 -45.77 -0.37 1.23
C ALA A 5 -45.35 -1.74 0.69
N ALA A 6 -44.88 -1.80 -0.55
CA ALA A 6 -44.26 -2.98 -1.12
C ALA A 6 -42.79 -3.01 -0.71
N ALA A 7 -42.43 -3.96 0.14
CA ALA A 7 -41.04 -4.28 0.47
C ALA A 7 -40.49 -5.17 -0.64
N GLY A 8 -39.59 -4.66 -1.45
CA GLY A 8 -38.81 -5.41 -2.43
C GLY A 8 -37.75 -6.24 -1.72
N ALA A 9 -37.88 -7.56 -1.73
CA ALA A 9 -36.84 -8.49 -1.28
C ALA A 9 -35.72 -8.53 -2.32
N ALA A 10 -34.57 -7.91 -2.00
CA ALA A 10 -33.34 -8.15 -2.74
C ALA A 10 -32.85 -9.56 -2.42
N GLY A 11 -33.04 -10.48 -3.36
CA GLY A 11 -32.53 -11.84 -3.28
C GLY A 11 -31.01 -11.84 -3.32
N ALA A 12 -30.36 -12.12 -2.19
CA ALA A 12 -28.95 -12.44 -2.15
C ALA A 12 -28.72 -13.75 -2.91
N LEU A 13 -27.99 -13.68 -4.03
CA LEU A 13 -27.50 -14.86 -4.73
C LEU A 13 -26.59 -15.66 -3.78
N PRO A 14 -26.70 -16.99 -3.70
CA PRO A 14 -25.83 -17.80 -2.87
C PRO A 14 -24.38 -17.66 -3.38
N ARG A 15 -23.48 -17.08 -2.58
CA ARG A 15 -22.06 -17.16 -2.79
C ARG A 15 -21.69 -18.65 -2.78
N ALA A 16 -21.34 -19.20 -3.94
CA ALA A 16 -20.71 -20.50 -4.02
C ALA A 16 -19.54 -20.52 -3.03
N PHE A 17 -19.45 -21.56 -2.20
CA PHE A 17 -18.31 -21.80 -1.33
C PHE A 17 -17.07 -21.94 -2.22
N ALA A 18 -16.39 -20.82 -2.48
CA ALA A 18 -15.09 -20.83 -3.11
C ALA A 18 -14.15 -21.62 -2.18
N ALA A 19 -13.30 -22.47 -2.76
CA ALA A 19 -12.20 -23.11 -2.06
C ALA A 19 -11.49 -22.06 -1.18
N LYS A 20 -11.02 -22.49 0.02
CA LYS A 20 -10.28 -21.59 0.93
C LYS A 20 -9.27 -20.81 0.09
N PRO A 21 -9.32 -19.48 0.06
CA PRO A 21 -8.38 -18.72 -0.79
C PRO A 21 -6.97 -19.09 -0.40
N GLU A 22 -6.16 -19.41 -1.41
CA GLU A 22 -4.74 -19.72 -1.21
C GLU A 22 -4.05 -18.58 -0.47
N GLU A 23 -3.10 -18.90 0.42
CA GLU A 23 -2.26 -17.93 1.12
C GLU A 23 -1.62 -16.99 0.10
N MET A 24 -1.81 -15.69 0.26
CA MET A 24 -1.29 -14.69 -0.67
C MET A 24 0.24 -14.57 -0.52
N ARG A 25 0.93 -14.64 -1.65
CA ARG A 25 2.35 -14.38 -1.80
C ARG A 25 2.50 -13.20 -2.76
N ALA A 26 2.51 -12.00 -2.19
CA ALA A 26 2.42 -10.76 -2.96
C ALA A 26 3.74 -10.01 -3.03
N VAL A 27 4.02 -9.40 -4.17
CA VAL A 27 5.03 -8.34 -4.28
C VAL A 27 4.33 -7.00 -4.50
N LEU A 28 4.81 -5.95 -3.81
CA LEU A 28 4.37 -4.57 -4.04
C LEU A 28 5.30 -3.93 -5.07
N LEU A 29 4.72 -3.46 -6.16
CA LEU A 29 5.41 -2.78 -7.25
C LEU A 29 4.84 -1.38 -7.45
N HIS A 30 5.71 -0.42 -7.71
CA HIS A 30 5.33 0.96 -7.99
C HIS A 30 5.19 1.16 -9.50
N LEU A 31 3.97 1.49 -9.95
CA LEU A 31 3.74 2.04 -11.28
C LEU A 31 3.96 3.55 -11.24
N GLY A 32 3.28 4.26 -10.31
CA GLY A 32 3.61 5.63 -9.92
C GLY A 32 4.65 5.68 -8.82
N HIS A 33 5.39 6.78 -8.70
CA HIS A 33 6.47 6.93 -7.72
C HIS A 33 6.44 8.27 -6.97
N ASN A 34 5.50 9.17 -7.31
CA ASN A 34 5.42 10.52 -6.76
C ASN A 34 4.84 10.57 -5.33
N MET A 35 4.43 9.45 -4.75
CA MET A 35 3.80 9.47 -3.43
C MET A 35 4.68 10.08 -2.32
N TRP A 36 6.00 9.98 -2.45
CA TRP A 36 6.95 10.55 -1.48
C TRP A 36 7.35 12.00 -1.76
N CYS A 37 6.83 12.59 -2.85
CA CYS A 37 7.18 13.93 -3.27
C CYS A 37 6.20 14.97 -2.70
N ASP A 38 6.64 16.24 -2.64
CA ASP A 38 5.71 17.36 -2.53
C ASP A 38 5.10 17.66 -3.89
N TRP A 39 3.90 18.20 -3.89
CA TRP A 39 3.28 18.67 -5.10
C TRP A 39 3.66 20.12 -5.39
N PHE A 40 3.95 20.40 -6.66
CA PHE A 40 4.14 21.75 -7.19
C PHE A 40 3.35 21.88 -8.49
N PRO A 41 2.84 23.09 -8.80
CA PRO A 41 2.28 23.37 -10.13
C PRO A 41 3.27 22.96 -11.23
N LYS A 42 2.77 22.33 -12.30
CA LYS A 42 3.63 21.76 -13.35
C LYS A 42 4.58 22.80 -13.98
N GLU A 43 4.13 24.05 -14.11
CA GLU A 43 4.91 25.16 -14.60
C GLU A 43 6.09 25.58 -13.68
N GLN A 44 6.01 25.22 -12.39
CA GLN A 44 7.07 25.51 -11.43
C GLN A 44 8.11 24.39 -11.33
N LEU A 45 7.82 23.19 -11.81
CA LEU A 45 8.70 22.03 -11.70
C LEU A 45 10.10 22.26 -12.26
N PRO A 46 10.31 22.91 -13.44
CA PRO A 46 11.64 23.17 -13.94
C PRO A 46 12.46 24.04 -12.99
N ARG A 47 11.83 25.06 -12.41
CA ARG A 47 12.48 25.96 -11.43
C ARG A 47 12.80 25.24 -10.13
N MET A 48 11.91 24.39 -9.65
CA MET A 48 12.15 23.61 -8.43
C MET A 48 13.30 22.61 -8.60
N ARG A 49 13.41 22.00 -9.78
CA ARG A 49 14.51 21.09 -10.11
C ARG A 49 15.86 21.81 -10.19
N GLU A 50 15.87 23.04 -10.69
CA GLU A 50 17.06 23.88 -10.72
C GLU A 50 17.50 24.27 -9.29
N LEU A 51 16.56 24.70 -8.46
CA LEU A 51 16.83 25.12 -7.09
C LEU A 51 17.29 23.98 -6.17
N TYR A 52 16.80 22.76 -6.45
CA TYR A 52 17.02 21.60 -5.59
C TYR A 52 17.57 20.38 -6.35
N PRO A 53 18.68 20.49 -7.07
CA PRO A 53 19.19 19.41 -7.92
C PRO A 53 19.62 18.17 -7.14
N LYS A 54 20.03 18.34 -5.86
CA LYS A 54 20.45 17.22 -4.99
C LYS A 54 19.28 16.39 -4.45
N TRP A 55 18.06 16.89 -4.54
CA TRP A 55 16.88 16.16 -4.07
C TRP A 55 16.42 15.05 -5.02
N ARG A 56 17.05 14.93 -6.19
CA ARG A 56 16.72 13.89 -7.20
C ARG A 56 17.25 12.51 -6.89
N THR A 57 18.28 12.39 -6.07
CA THR A 57 18.91 11.09 -5.75
C THR A 57 18.39 10.45 -4.48
N GLU A 58 17.74 11.23 -3.64
CA GLU A 58 17.10 10.77 -2.42
C GLU A 58 15.62 11.19 -2.47
N LEU A 59 14.72 10.62 -1.72
CA LEU A 59 13.31 10.97 -1.65
C LEU A 59 13.06 12.47 -1.87
N THR A 60 12.83 12.85 -3.13
CA THR A 60 12.81 14.25 -3.58
C THR A 60 11.44 14.84 -3.34
N PRO A 61 11.30 16.04 -2.78
CA PRO A 61 10.00 16.71 -2.69
C PRO A 61 9.44 17.17 -4.04
N VAL A 62 10.26 17.13 -5.10
CA VAL A 62 9.85 17.53 -6.45
C VAL A 62 9.35 16.29 -7.22
N PRO A 63 8.07 16.24 -7.63
CA PRO A 63 7.52 15.11 -8.37
C PRO A 63 8.16 14.95 -9.76
N ASP A 64 8.19 13.73 -10.23
CA ASP A 64 8.50 13.44 -11.62
C ASP A 64 7.36 13.91 -12.52
N ASP A 65 7.68 14.44 -13.70
CA ASP A 65 6.73 14.82 -14.74
C ASP A 65 6.63 13.77 -15.87
N GLU A 66 7.32 12.67 -15.69
CA GLU A 66 7.33 11.52 -16.59
C GLU A 66 7.26 10.22 -15.79
N LEU A 67 6.55 9.24 -16.33
CA LEU A 67 6.44 7.92 -15.74
C LEU A 67 7.82 7.26 -15.64
N ARG A 68 8.19 6.80 -14.45
CA ARG A 68 9.46 6.11 -14.21
C ARG A 68 9.44 4.67 -14.68
N ALA A 69 8.32 3.99 -14.51
CA ALA A 69 8.22 2.58 -14.85
C ALA A 69 8.47 2.33 -16.34
N VAL A 70 9.43 1.45 -16.65
CA VAL A 70 9.78 1.02 -17.99
C VAL A 70 9.09 -0.31 -18.30
N ASP A 71 8.32 -0.36 -19.38
CA ASP A 71 7.49 -1.52 -19.72
C ASP A 71 8.22 -2.86 -19.77
N ALA A 72 9.38 -2.88 -20.42
CA ALA A 72 10.16 -4.11 -20.53
C ALA A 72 10.62 -4.61 -19.13
N LEU A 73 11.02 -3.68 -18.27
CA LEU A 73 11.47 -3.96 -16.91
C LEU A 73 10.31 -4.36 -15.99
N TRP A 74 9.15 -3.72 -16.14
CA TRP A 74 7.92 -4.10 -15.46
C TRP A 74 7.51 -5.53 -15.80
N ARG A 75 7.47 -5.87 -17.10
CA ARG A 75 7.12 -7.22 -17.56
C ARG A 75 8.11 -8.25 -17.08
N GLU A 76 9.40 -8.00 -17.17
CA GLU A 76 10.45 -8.89 -16.64
C GLU A 76 10.25 -9.17 -15.15
N THR A 77 9.94 -8.13 -14.35
CA THR A 77 9.73 -8.26 -12.90
C THR A 77 8.50 -9.10 -12.58
N THR A 78 7.38 -8.85 -13.26
CA THR A 78 6.12 -9.58 -13.03
C THR A 78 6.19 -11.02 -13.54
N ASP A 79 6.88 -11.28 -14.67
CA ASP A 79 7.14 -12.64 -15.15
C ASP A 79 8.03 -13.41 -14.18
N HIS A 80 9.05 -12.75 -13.59
CA HIS A 80 9.86 -13.34 -12.54
C HIS A 80 9.04 -13.70 -11.32
N ALA A 81 8.15 -12.80 -10.86
CA ALA A 81 7.27 -13.06 -9.71
C ALA A 81 6.40 -14.31 -9.93
N ALA A 82 5.76 -14.41 -11.10
CA ALA A 82 4.97 -15.59 -11.47
C ALA A 82 5.83 -16.87 -11.52
N LYS A 83 7.00 -16.81 -12.15
CA LYS A 83 7.94 -17.94 -12.24
C LYS A 83 8.42 -18.40 -10.86
N ARG A 84 8.52 -17.50 -9.89
CA ARG A 84 8.92 -17.81 -8.50
C ARG A 84 7.76 -18.28 -7.63
N GLY A 85 6.57 -18.43 -8.19
CA GLY A 85 5.39 -18.95 -7.49
C GLY A 85 4.66 -17.93 -6.63
N LEU A 86 4.90 -16.63 -6.83
CA LEU A 86 4.01 -15.61 -6.26
C LEU A 86 2.64 -15.70 -6.95
N ASN A 87 1.59 -15.29 -6.25
CA ASN A 87 0.21 -15.35 -6.75
C ASN A 87 -0.52 -14.00 -6.69
N ALA A 88 0.16 -12.93 -6.28
CA ALA A 88 -0.42 -11.59 -6.28
C ALA A 88 0.63 -10.50 -6.54
N VAL A 89 0.18 -9.39 -7.13
CA VAL A 89 0.95 -8.15 -7.28
C VAL A 89 0.13 -7.00 -6.74
N VAL A 90 0.63 -6.33 -5.71
CA VAL A 90 0.07 -5.06 -5.22
C VAL A 90 0.67 -3.94 -6.08
N ILE A 91 -0.17 -3.25 -6.83
CA ILE A 91 0.24 -2.21 -7.77
C ILE A 91 0.00 -0.84 -7.14
N ASP A 92 1.06 -0.16 -6.75
CA ASP A 92 0.99 1.24 -6.33
C ASP A 92 0.84 2.10 -7.57
N ILE A 93 -0.39 2.58 -7.80
CA ILE A 93 -0.79 3.22 -9.05
C ILE A 93 -0.23 4.64 -9.13
N GLY A 94 -0.37 5.42 -8.05
CA GLY A 94 0.02 6.81 -7.99
C GLY A 94 -0.42 7.61 -9.21
N GLU A 95 0.51 8.39 -9.77
CA GLU A 95 0.37 9.13 -11.03
C GLU A 95 0.54 8.26 -12.28
N GLY A 96 0.82 6.97 -12.12
CA GLY A 96 1.16 6.06 -13.22
C GLY A 96 0.01 5.73 -14.17
N VAL A 97 -1.22 6.11 -13.84
CA VAL A 97 -2.42 5.86 -14.65
C VAL A 97 -3.22 7.14 -14.82
N VAL A 98 -3.76 7.33 -16.02
CA VAL A 98 -4.75 8.40 -16.29
C VAL A 98 -6.08 7.98 -15.67
N LEU A 99 -6.40 8.51 -14.50
CA LEU A 99 -7.70 8.28 -13.87
C LEU A 99 -8.77 9.13 -14.57
N PRO A 100 -9.90 8.54 -15.01
CA PRO A 100 -10.92 9.26 -15.79
C PRO A 100 -11.50 10.50 -15.11
N SER A 101 -11.70 10.43 -13.78
CA SER A 101 -12.24 11.55 -13.00
C SER A 101 -11.21 12.65 -12.73
N HIS A 102 -9.91 12.30 -12.76
CA HIS A 102 -8.80 13.19 -12.41
C HIS A 102 -7.60 13.02 -13.36
N PRO A 103 -7.77 13.29 -14.67
CA PRO A 103 -6.70 13.11 -15.65
C PRO A 103 -5.52 14.06 -15.44
N GLU A 104 -5.71 15.15 -14.69
CA GLU A 104 -4.66 16.12 -14.32
C GLU A 104 -3.55 15.54 -13.43
N LEU A 105 -3.82 14.43 -12.73
CA LEU A 105 -2.83 13.77 -11.88
C LEU A 105 -1.76 13.03 -12.70
N ALA A 106 -2.11 12.61 -13.91
CA ALA A 106 -1.22 11.85 -14.77
C ALA A 106 0.00 12.67 -15.21
N VAL A 107 1.13 11.98 -15.36
CA VAL A 107 2.37 12.50 -15.90
C VAL A 107 2.57 12.03 -17.34
N ARG A 108 3.56 12.55 -18.03
CA ARG A 108 3.90 12.09 -19.38
C ARG A 108 4.23 10.58 -19.34
N GLY A 109 3.61 9.81 -20.22
CA GLY A 109 3.80 8.37 -20.30
C GLY A 109 2.94 7.54 -19.34
N SER A 110 2.10 8.15 -18.50
CA SER A 110 1.11 7.42 -17.68
C SER A 110 0.25 6.52 -18.54
N TRP A 111 -0.08 5.35 -18.04
CA TRP A 111 -0.86 4.37 -18.78
C TRP A 111 -2.32 4.82 -18.91
N SER A 112 -2.90 4.61 -20.08
CA SER A 112 -4.35 4.74 -20.24
C SER A 112 -5.08 3.65 -19.43
N PRO A 113 -6.37 3.86 -19.09
CA PRO A 113 -7.18 2.82 -18.46
C PRO A 113 -7.19 1.50 -19.24
N ASP A 114 -7.28 1.56 -20.58
CA ASP A 114 -7.30 0.36 -21.43
C ASP A 114 -5.96 -0.37 -21.40
N ARG A 115 -4.85 0.35 -21.47
CA ARG A 115 -3.52 -0.24 -21.33
C ARG A 115 -3.35 -0.93 -19.97
N LEU A 116 -3.84 -0.31 -18.87
CA LEU A 116 -3.81 -0.95 -17.57
C LEU A 116 -4.70 -2.21 -17.57
N ARG A 117 -5.91 -2.17 -18.14
CA ARG A 117 -6.79 -3.36 -18.26
C ARG A 117 -6.12 -4.51 -19.01
N ASP A 118 -5.40 -4.22 -20.08
CA ASP A 118 -4.64 -5.22 -20.84
C ASP A 118 -3.56 -5.86 -19.97
N GLU A 119 -2.82 -5.05 -19.22
CA GLU A 119 -1.78 -5.53 -18.31
C GLU A 119 -2.37 -6.34 -17.14
N LEU A 120 -3.48 -5.91 -16.54
CA LEU A 120 -4.20 -6.68 -15.53
C LEU A 120 -4.66 -8.04 -16.08
N GLY A 121 -5.11 -8.06 -17.34
CA GLY A 121 -5.44 -9.30 -18.06
C GLY A 121 -4.22 -10.22 -18.23
N ARG A 122 -3.05 -9.65 -18.56
CA ARG A 122 -1.77 -10.41 -18.64
C ARG A 122 -1.38 -10.98 -17.28
N LEU A 123 -1.41 -10.18 -16.21
CA LEU A 123 -1.07 -10.64 -14.87
C LEU A 123 -1.96 -11.80 -14.41
N ARG A 124 -3.27 -11.71 -14.65
CA ARG A 124 -4.21 -12.81 -14.33
C ARG A 124 -3.89 -14.09 -15.10
N LYS A 125 -3.49 -13.99 -16.37
CA LYS A 125 -3.05 -15.15 -17.17
C LYS A 125 -1.76 -15.79 -16.64
N LEU A 126 -0.91 -15.02 -15.98
CA LEU A 126 0.28 -15.51 -15.27
C LEU A 126 -0.03 -16.14 -13.90
N GLY A 127 -1.29 -16.12 -13.46
CA GLY A 127 -1.68 -16.58 -12.12
C GLY A 127 -1.44 -15.54 -11.02
N LEU A 128 -1.16 -14.29 -11.39
CA LEU A 128 -0.97 -13.19 -10.45
C LEU A 128 -2.27 -12.40 -10.26
N GLU A 129 -2.82 -12.35 -9.05
CA GLU A 129 -3.93 -11.47 -8.70
C GLU A 129 -3.44 -10.02 -8.65
N PRO A 130 -3.92 -9.10 -9.51
CA PRO A 130 -3.56 -7.70 -9.42
C PRO A 130 -4.41 -7.01 -8.37
N ILE A 131 -3.76 -6.39 -7.40
CA ILE A 131 -4.39 -5.67 -6.29
C ILE A 131 -3.99 -4.20 -6.37
N PRO A 132 -4.93 -3.27 -6.51
CA PRO A 132 -4.61 -1.84 -6.56
C PRO A 132 -4.16 -1.32 -5.21
N LYS A 133 -3.27 -0.32 -5.26
CA LYS A 133 -2.89 0.51 -4.11
C LYS A 133 -2.87 1.97 -4.51
N LEU A 134 -3.46 2.81 -3.66
CA LEU A 134 -3.24 4.26 -3.59
C LEU A 134 -3.02 4.64 -2.13
N ASN A 135 -2.04 5.49 -1.85
CA ASN A 135 -1.76 5.85 -0.48
C ASN A 135 -2.46 7.14 -0.08
N PHE A 136 -3.44 7.04 0.83
CA PHE A 136 -4.22 8.17 1.36
C PHE A 136 -3.64 8.77 2.64
N SER A 137 -2.46 8.32 3.08
CA SER A 137 -1.70 8.97 4.14
C SER A 137 -1.27 10.37 3.71
N THR A 138 -1.35 11.33 4.61
CA THR A 138 -0.84 12.69 4.35
C THR A 138 0.67 12.74 4.18
N ARG A 139 1.35 11.68 4.54
CA ARG A 139 2.80 11.51 4.38
C ARG A 139 3.18 11.05 2.97
N HIS A 140 2.30 10.32 2.32
CA HIS A 140 2.54 9.64 1.03
C HIS A 140 1.51 10.03 -0.03
N ASN A 141 1.10 11.29 -0.06
CA ASN A 141 0.04 11.79 -0.91
C ASN A 141 0.51 12.73 -2.02
N GLY A 142 1.80 12.73 -2.38
CA GLY A 142 2.32 13.58 -3.46
C GLY A 142 1.66 13.33 -4.81
N TRP A 143 1.17 12.10 -5.05
CA TRP A 143 0.43 11.70 -6.25
C TRP A 143 -0.94 12.39 -6.39
N MET A 144 -1.51 12.93 -5.30
CA MET A 144 -2.84 13.57 -5.29
C MET A 144 -2.85 14.98 -5.91
N GLY A 145 -1.71 15.47 -6.42
CA GLY A 145 -1.64 16.82 -6.97
C GLY A 145 -2.02 17.88 -5.92
N GLU A 146 -2.87 18.84 -6.30
CA GLU A 146 -3.31 19.90 -5.39
C GLU A 146 -4.18 19.39 -4.23
N PHE A 147 -4.88 18.25 -4.41
CA PHE A 147 -5.77 17.69 -3.38
C PHE A 147 -5.04 17.27 -2.11
N ARG A 148 -3.72 17.03 -2.18
CA ARG A 148 -2.90 16.77 -0.99
C ARG A 148 -2.95 17.89 0.05
N ARG A 149 -3.22 19.12 -0.37
CA ARG A 149 -3.35 20.30 0.50
C ARG A 149 -4.77 20.57 0.97
N MET A 150 -5.72 19.76 0.50
CA MET A 150 -7.14 19.89 0.82
C MET A 150 -7.64 18.79 1.78
N VAL A 151 -6.73 18.02 2.40
CA VAL A 151 -7.11 16.91 3.30
C VAL A 151 -8.15 17.34 4.33
N SER A 152 -9.05 16.42 4.67
CA SER A 152 -10.14 16.63 5.63
C SER A 152 -11.15 17.71 5.20
N SER A 153 -11.31 17.95 3.91
CA SER A 153 -12.28 18.89 3.35
C SER A 153 -13.25 18.20 2.38
N THR A 154 -14.37 18.87 2.08
CA THR A 154 -15.35 18.33 1.13
C THR A 154 -14.76 18.05 -0.27
N PRO A 155 -13.91 18.92 -0.87
CA PRO A 155 -13.23 18.59 -2.13
C PRO A 155 -12.35 17.34 -2.02
N TYR A 156 -11.60 17.18 -0.93
CA TYR A 156 -10.76 16.00 -0.70
C TYR A 156 -11.58 14.71 -0.61
N TYR A 157 -12.73 14.73 0.09
CA TYR A 157 -13.57 13.54 0.20
C TYR A 157 -14.16 13.12 -1.14
N ARG A 158 -14.63 14.09 -1.95
CA ARG A 158 -15.10 13.82 -3.32
C ARG A 158 -14.00 13.24 -4.19
N PHE A 159 -12.82 13.84 -4.12
CA PHE A 159 -11.63 13.32 -4.79
C PHE A 159 -11.35 11.86 -4.41
N CYS A 160 -11.32 11.53 -3.13
CA CYS A 160 -11.11 10.15 -2.67
C CYS A 160 -12.15 9.19 -3.24
N GLU A 161 -13.44 9.57 -3.21
CA GLU A 161 -14.52 8.74 -3.77
C GLU A 161 -14.38 8.54 -5.28
N ASP A 162 -14.01 9.58 -6.01
CA ASP A 162 -13.84 9.54 -7.47
C ASP A 162 -12.68 8.61 -7.87
N VAL A 163 -11.50 8.77 -7.26
CA VAL A 163 -10.34 7.92 -7.60
C VAL A 163 -10.53 6.46 -7.18
N ILE A 164 -11.22 6.20 -6.07
CA ILE A 164 -11.55 4.83 -5.62
C ILE A 164 -12.52 4.16 -6.61
N ARG A 165 -13.52 4.90 -7.11
CA ARG A 165 -14.45 4.42 -8.12
C ARG A 165 -13.74 4.11 -9.44
N ASP A 166 -12.90 5.02 -9.94
CA ASP A 166 -12.12 4.81 -11.16
C ASP A 166 -11.26 3.55 -11.06
N VAL A 167 -10.58 3.37 -9.92
CA VAL A 167 -9.76 2.18 -9.66
C VAL A 167 -10.61 0.91 -9.64
N ALA A 168 -11.76 0.92 -8.97
CA ALA A 168 -12.67 -0.23 -8.94
C ALA A 168 -13.12 -0.63 -10.35
N GLU A 169 -13.47 0.34 -11.19
CA GLU A 169 -13.90 0.13 -12.57
C GLU A 169 -12.77 -0.41 -13.45
N ILE A 170 -11.57 0.18 -13.37
CA ILE A 170 -10.41 -0.23 -14.19
C ILE A 170 -9.98 -1.64 -13.82
N PHE A 171 -9.92 -1.97 -12.54
CA PHE A 171 -9.51 -3.31 -12.06
C PHE A 171 -10.61 -4.37 -12.15
N GLY A 172 -11.86 -3.98 -12.43
CA GLY A 172 -13.02 -4.88 -12.48
C GLY A 172 -13.46 -5.37 -11.10
N THR A 173 -13.56 -4.46 -10.15
CA THR A 173 -13.93 -4.70 -8.74
C THR A 173 -13.02 -5.76 -8.09
N PRO A 174 -11.75 -5.44 -7.84
CA PRO A 174 -10.80 -6.36 -7.22
C PRO A 174 -11.23 -6.71 -5.79
N ARG A 175 -10.78 -7.87 -5.32
CA ARG A 175 -11.10 -8.36 -3.97
C ARG A 175 -10.63 -7.41 -2.86
N TYR A 176 -9.44 -6.84 -3.03
CA TYR A 176 -8.80 -5.92 -2.09
C TYR A 176 -8.44 -4.60 -2.76
N PHE A 177 -8.42 -3.54 -1.97
CA PHE A 177 -7.82 -2.26 -2.32
C PHE A 177 -6.95 -1.77 -1.17
N HIS A 178 -5.64 -1.62 -1.41
CA HIS A 178 -4.70 -1.14 -0.40
C HIS A 178 -4.72 0.38 -0.34
N ILE A 179 -5.25 0.93 0.76
CA ILE A 179 -5.49 2.37 0.93
C ILE A 179 -4.31 3.14 1.57
N GLY A 180 -3.21 2.45 1.89
CA GLY A 180 -2.06 3.07 2.56
C GLY A 180 -2.32 3.38 4.03
N TYR A 181 -2.28 4.66 4.41
CA TYR A 181 -2.50 5.20 5.77
C TYR A 181 -1.34 5.02 6.75
N ASP A 182 -0.11 4.98 6.25
CA ASP A 182 1.10 4.84 7.04
C ASP A 182 1.79 6.18 7.35
N GLU A 183 2.61 6.16 8.39
CA GLU A 183 3.60 7.19 8.76
C GLU A 183 3.02 8.57 9.13
N GLU A 184 1.77 8.68 9.54
CA GLU A 184 1.19 9.92 10.07
C GLU A 184 1.55 10.16 11.54
N SER A 185 2.79 9.92 11.90
CA SER A 185 3.29 10.15 13.26
C SER A 185 4.18 11.40 13.35
N PRO A 186 4.24 12.08 14.49
CA PRO A 186 5.06 13.29 14.66
C PRO A 186 6.52 13.08 14.31
N GLY A 187 7.11 11.94 14.70
CA GLY A 187 8.53 11.64 14.45
C GLY A 187 8.88 11.49 12.97
N LEU A 188 7.94 11.05 12.16
CA LEU A 188 8.13 10.87 10.71
C LEU A 188 7.73 12.11 9.90
N ALA A 189 6.79 12.91 10.40
CA ALA A 189 6.34 14.13 9.72
C ALA A 189 7.39 15.23 9.63
N TYR A 190 8.33 15.29 10.54
CA TYR A 190 9.42 16.26 10.54
C TYR A 190 10.61 15.85 9.66
N SER A 191 10.42 14.91 8.76
CA SER A 191 11.47 14.60 7.77
C SER A 191 11.72 15.81 6.88
N PRO A 192 13.00 16.19 6.63
CA PRO A 192 13.35 17.27 5.72
C PRO A 192 12.93 17.04 4.27
N ARG A 193 12.38 15.86 3.99
CA ARG A 193 11.92 15.43 2.67
C ARG A 193 10.54 15.95 2.28
N CYS A 194 9.76 16.52 3.22
CA CYS A 194 8.46 17.10 2.97
C CYS A 194 8.45 18.59 3.33
N LEU A 195 8.22 19.45 2.36
CA LEU A 195 8.01 20.89 2.58
C LEU A 195 6.65 21.17 3.20
N TYR A 196 5.69 20.29 2.97
CA TYR A 196 4.35 20.39 3.52
C TYR A 196 3.86 19.01 3.95
N ALA A 197 3.52 18.87 5.22
CA ALA A 197 2.83 17.70 5.75
C ALA A 197 1.73 18.15 6.70
N SER A 198 0.53 17.59 6.52
CA SER A 198 -0.59 17.75 7.45
C SER A 198 -0.67 16.49 8.30
N LEU A 199 -0.67 16.62 9.62
CA LEU A 199 -0.87 15.50 10.53
C LEU A 199 -2.31 15.51 11.04
N ARG A 200 -3.04 14.49 10.67
CA ARG A 200 -4.36 14.25 11.26
C ARG A 200 -4.19 13.56 12.61
N LYS A 201 -4.98 13.95 13.58
CA LYS A 201 -4.93 13.38 14.94
C LYS A 201 -6.33 13.10 15.48
N GLY A 202 -6.44 12.07 16.30
CA GLY A 202 -7.65 11.73 17.03
C GLY A 202 -8.86 11.60 16.09
N GLU A 203 -9.95 12.28 16.41
CA GLU A 203 -11.21 12.18 15.66
C GLU A 203 -11.07 12.54 14.18
N LEU A 204 -10.22 13.49 13.83
CA LEU A 204 -10.02 13.87 12.43
C LEU A 204 -9.34 12.75 11.63
N TRP A 205 -8.35 12.06 12.20
CA TRP A 205 -7.72 10.91 11.57
C TRP A 205 -8.75 9.78 11.35
N TRP A 206 -9.56 9.49 12.36
CA TRP A 206 -10.60 8.46 12.28
C TRP A 206 -11.69 8.81 11.28
N HIS A 207 -12.11 10.07 11.23
CA HIS A 207 -13.11 10.52 10.28
C HIS A 207 -12.64 10.28 8.84
N ASP A 208 -11.41 10.69 8.51
CA ASP A 208 -10.86 10.53 7.17
C ASP A 208 -10.59 9.05 6.83
N PHE A 209 -10.03 8.30 7.77
CA PHE A 209 -9.79 6.88 7.58
C PHE A 209 -11.08 6.11 7.31
N LEU A 210 -12.09 6.31 8.14
CA LEU A 210 -13.38 5.65 7.98
C LEU A 210 -14.12 6.10 6.71
N HIS A 211 -13.93 7.34 6.26
CA HIS A 211 -14.48 7.80 4.99
C HIS A 211 -13.89 7.02 3.80
N VAL A 212 -12.57 6.86 3.76
CA VAL A 212 -11.88 6.10 2.69
C VAL A 212 -12.23 4.61 2.77
N VAL A 213 -12.30 4.02 3.98
CA VAL A 213 -12.79 2.66 4.20
C VAL A 213 -14.18 2.48 3.61
N ALA A 214 -15.12 3.34 3.98
CA ALA A 214 -16.51 3.26 3.51
C ALA A 214 -16.62 3.49 1.99
N ALA A 215 -15.82 4.39 1.41
CA ALA A 215 -15.78 4.59 -0.04
C ALA A 215 -15.30 3.32 -0.77
N THR A 216 -14.26 2.66 -0.23
CA THR A 216 -13.75 1.40 -0.77
C THR A 216 -14.80 0.28 -0.71
N GLU A 217 -15.48 0.15 0.43
CA GLU A 217 -16.54 -0.86 0.62
C GLU A 217 -17.76 -0.62 -0.28
N ARG A 218 -18.16 0.65 -0.49
CA ARG A 218 -19.24 1.00 -1.43
C ARG A 218 -18.93 0.58 -2.87
N CYS A 219 -17.65 0.56 -3.25
CA CYS A 219 -17.21 0.05 -4.55
C CYS A 219 -17.05 -1.49 -4.60
N GLY A 220 -17.46 -2.22 -3.55
CA GLY A 220 -17.43 -3.68 -3.50
C GLY A 220 -16.05 -4.29 -3.21
N MET A 221 -15.07 -3.48 -2.84
CA MET A 221 -13.72 -3.91 -2.49
C MET A 221 -13.54 -4.00 -0.98
N ARG A 222 -12.66 -4.90 -0.52
CA ARG A 222 -12.26 -4.96 0.88
C ARG A 222 -11.08 -4.01 1.10
N PRO A 223 -11.18 -3.03 2.02
CA PRO A 223 -10.06 -2.14 2.34
C PRO A 223 -8.93 -2.92 3.00
N TRP A 224 -7.70 -2.56 2.63
CA TRP A 224 -6.46 -3.10 3.15
C TRP A 224 -5.54 -1.92 3.53
N ALA A 225 -5.05 -1.85 4.75
CA ALA A 225 -4.32 -0.70 5.26
C ALA A 225 -3.06 -1.08 6.03
N TRP A 226 -2.06 -0.21 5.98
CA TRP A 226 -0.99 -0.21 6.97
C TRP A 226 -1.57 0.15 8.34
N ASN A 227 -1.06 -0.42 9.41
CA ASN A 227 -1.65 -0.31 10.74
C ASN A 227 -0.76 0.40 11.77
N ASP A 228 0.26 1.09 11.34
CA ASP A 228 1.23 1.73 12.22
C ASP A 228 0.65 2.86 13.09
N TYR A 229 -0.50 3.46 12.73
CA TYR A 229 -1.25 4.32 13.67
C TYR A 229 -1.57 3.59 14.99
N GLY A 230 -1.86 2.29 14.91
CA GLY A 230 -2.10 1.45 16.07
C GLY A 230 -0.88 1.21 16.97
N TRP A 231 0.34 1.49 16.51
CA TRP A 231 1.53 1.33 17.35
C TRP A 231 1.60 2.36 18.48
N ASP A 232 1.12 3.58 18.20
CA ASP A 232 1.07 4.65 19.19
C ASP A 232 -0.29 4.77 19.88
N HIS A 233 -1.33 4.17 19.31
CA HIS A 233 -2.71 4.20 19.78
C HIS A 233 -3.37 2.81 19.80
N PRO A 234 -2.75 1.76 20.42
CA PRO A 234 -3.18 0.37 20.28
C PRO A 234 -4.62 0.14 20.72
N ASP A 235 -4.99 0.57 21.91
CA ASP A 235 -6.33 0.33 22.46
C ASP A 235 -7.43 1.04 21.63
N GLU A 236 -7.14 2.26 21.18
CA GLU A 236 -8.06 3.02 20.34
C GLU A 236 -8.21 2.35 18.98
N TYR A 237 -7.10 1.95 18.36
CA TYR A 237 -7.09 1.32 17.05
C TYR A 237 -7.84 -0.01 17.05
N LEU A 238 -7.54 -0.90 17.99
CA LEU A 238 -8.17 -2.21 18.10
C LEU A 238 -9.68 -2.13 18.36
N ARG A 239 -10.13 -1.07 19.06
CA ARG A 239 -11.54 -0.83 19.33
C ARG A 239 -12.30 -0.20 18.16
N ARG A 240 -11.67 0.76 17.44
CA ARG A 240 -12.35 1.60 16.44
C ARG A 240 -12.18 1.12 15.00
N CYS A 241 -11.08 0.45 14.67
CA CYS A 241 -10.85 -0.05 13.32
C CYS A 241 -11.90 -1.10 12.95
N PRO A 242 -12.59 -0.96 11.79
CA PRO A 242 -13.55 -1.96 11.35
C PRO A 242 -12.88 -3.31 11.11
N LYS A 243 -13.51 -4.41 11.56
CA LYS A 243 -12.99 -5.78 11.37
C LYS A 243 -12.91 -6.20 9.89
N GLY A 244 -13.64 -5.52 9.02
CA GLY A 244 -13.55 -5.68 7.57
C GLY A 244 -12.21 -5.29 6.98
N VAL A 245 -11.47 -4.36 7.61
CA VAL A 245 -10.17 -3.88 7.13
C VAL A 245 -9.11 -4.96 7.30
N LEU A 246 -8.48 -5.37 6.20
CA LEU A 246 -7.32 -6.26 6.21
C LEU A 246 -6.10 -5.49 6.73
N GLN A 247 -5.42 -6.02 7.73
CA GLN A 247 -4.31 -5.36 8.41
C GLN A 247 -2.96 -5.71 7.80
N CYS A 248 -2.16 -4.70 7.47
CA CYS A 248 -0.81 -4.88 6.94
C CYS A 248 0.22 -4.35 7.95
N SER A 249 0.70 -5.24 8.80
CA SER A 249 1.79 -4.90 9.72
C SER A 249 3.11 -4.99 8.96
N TRP A 250 3.82 -3.86 8.82
CA TRP A 250 5.15 -3.86 8.21
C TRP A 250 6.25 -3.92 9.27
N TYR A 251 7.25 -4.77 9.03
CA TYR A 251 8.36 -4.98 9.93
C TYR A 251 9.65 -5.24 9.14
N TYR A 252 10.66 -4.42 9.36
CA TYR A 252 11.89 -4.38 8.56
C TYR A 252 13.16 -4.53 9.41
N ASP A 253 13.04 -5.02 10.64
CA ASP A 253 14.15 -5.16 11.56
C ASP A 253 14.57 -6.63 11.75
N GLU A 254 15.84 -6.95 11.44
CA GLU A 254 16.38 -8.30 11.57
C GLU A 254 16.60 -8.71 13.02
N GLU A 255 16.96 -7.76 13.90
CA GLU A 255 17.41 -8.09 15.26
C GLU A 255 16.29 -8.65 16.14
N ASN A 256 15.05 -8.36 15.78
CA ASN A 256 13.89 -8.69 16.61
C ASN A 256 13.01 -9.85 16.11
N ALA A 257 13.47 -10.61 15.11
CA ALA A 257 12.67 -11.71 14.55
C ALA A 257 12.48 -12.92 15.49
N GLY A 258 13.10 -12.91 16.65
CA GLY A 258 12.87 -13.86 17.75
C GLY A 258 12.10 -13.26 18.92
N PHE A 259 11.41 -12.15 18.73
CA PHE A 259 10.75 -11.38 19.77
C PHE A 259 9.69 -12.19 20.53
N ASP A 260 9.81 -12.23 21.83
CA ASP A 260 8.78 -12.65 22.77
C ASP A 260 8.27 -11.40 23.50
N PRO A 261 6.98 -11.02 23.36
CA PRO A 261 6.45 -9.82 24.00
C PRO A 261 6.54 -9.84 25.52
N ALA A 262 6.63 -11.00 26.13
CA ALA A 262 6.77 -11.15 27.60
C ALA A 262 8.18 -10.81 28.10
N THR A 263 9.20 -10.99 27.26
CA THR A 263 10.60 -10.91 27.68
C THR A 263 11.40 -9.81 27.01
N ASN A 264 10.96 -9.29 25.86
CA ASN A 264 11.72 -8.33 25.08
C ASN A 264 11.35 -6.86 25.38
N LYS A 265 12.39 -6.05 25.69
CA LYS A 265 12.28 -4.64 26.06
C LYS A 265 12.78 -3.67 24.98
N THR A 266 12.93 -4.09 23.73
CA THR A 266 13.51 -3.28 22.66
C THR A 266 12.60 -2.12 22.21
N ALA A 267 13.18 -1.12 21.55
CA ALA A 267 12.48 0.06 21.03
C ALA A 267 11.37 -0.29 20.01
N ASP A 268 11.55 -1.36 19.23
CA ASP A 268 10.58 -1.82 18.24
C ASP A 268 9.48 -2.72 18.79
N ARG A 269 9.39 -2.82 20.11
CA ARG A 269 8.36 -3.62 20.79
C ARG A 269 6.94 -3.30 20.32
N LYS A 270 6.61 -2.04 20.07
CA LYS A 270 5.27 -1.62 19.62
C LYS A 270 4.88 -2.24 18.27
N ARG A 271 5.80 -2.28 17.31
CA ARG A 271 5.57 -2.85 15.99
C ARG A 271 5.28 -4.34 16.07
N LEU A 272 6.07 -5.04 16.87
CA LEU A 272 5.91 -6.48 17.05
C LEU A 272 4.66 -6.80 17.88
N GLN A 273 4.36 -6.03 18.92
CA GLN A 273 3.15 -6.19 19.71
C GLN A 273 1.86 -6.06 18.88
N ALA A 274 1.89 -5.28 17.81
CA ALA A 274 0.74 -5.14 16.93
C ALA A 274 0.26 -6.49 16.36
N PHE A 275 1.15 -7.44 16.07
CA PHE A 275 0.76 -8.76 15.57
C PHE A 275 -0.12 -9.51 16.57
N TRP A 276 0.25 -9.51 17.85
CA TRP A 276 -0.54 -10.16 18.92
C TRP A 276 -1.83 -9.41 19.18
N GLY A 277 -1.78 -8.09 19.32
CA GLY A 277 -2.99 -7.30 19.58
C GLY A 277 -4.03 -7.44 18.48
N LEU A 278 -3.62 -7.46 17.23
CA LEU A 278 -4.51 -7.69 16.09
C LEU A 278 -5.07 -9.11 16.08
N GLU A 279 -4.26 -10.11 16.42
CA GLU A 279 -4.69 -11.51 16.53
C GLU A 279 -5.72 -11.69 17.63
N GLU A 280 -5.44 -11.21 18.84
CA GLU A 280 -6.37 -11.26 19.97
C GLU A 280 -7.68 -10.53 19.68
N ALA A 281 -7.59 -9.41 18.95
CA ALA A 281 -8.76 -8.66 18.53
C ALA A 281 -9.50 -9.28 17.32
N GLY A 282 -8.99 -10.36 16.71
CA GLY A 282 -9.64 -11.11 15.64
C GLY A 282 -9.56 -10.45 14.26
N PHE A 283 -8.52 -9.70 13.97
CA PHE A 283 -8.29 -9.12 12.65
C PHE A 283 -7.60 -10.09 11.69
N ASP A 284 -8.01 -10.05 10.42
CA ASP A 284 -7.24 -10.66 9.34
C ASP A 284 -5.97 -9.86 9.08
N GLN A 285 -4.85 -10.54 8.83
CA GLN A 285 -3.53 -9.93 8.71
C GLN A 285 -2.76 -10.43 7.48
N THR A 286 -1.97 -9.52 6.89
CA THR A 286 -0.98 -9.78 5.84
C THR A 286 0.32 -9.07 6.19
N PRO A 287 1.22 -9.71 6.95
CA PRO A 287 2.52 -9.12 7.26
C PRO A 287 3.32 -8.71 6.02
N CYS A 288 3.98 -7.54 6.08
CA CYS A 288 4.83 -7.02 5.03
C CYS A 288 6.29 -6.95 5.47
N GLY A 289 7.16 -7.56 4.69
CA GLY A 289 8.61 -7.47 4.84
C GLY A 289 9.27 -6.72 3.68
N THR A 290 10.59 -6.56 3.78
CA THR A 290 11.39 -5.84 2.79
C THR A 290 12.78 -6.46 2.66
N ASN A 291 13.45 -6.19 1.55
CA ASN A 291 14.90 -6.33 1.40
C ASN A 291 15.59 -4.94 1.37
N TRP A 292 14.83 -3.86 1.56
CA TRP A 292 15.38 -2.52 1.70
C TRP A 292 15.93 -2.30 3.11
N ALA A 293 17.08 -1.65 3.21
CA ALA A 293 17.65 -1.21 4.47
C ALA A 293 17.87 0.31 4.45
N PRO A 294 17.68 1.01 5.58
CA PRO A 294 18.07 2.41 5.69
C PRO A 294 19.55 2.61 5.35
N PRO A 295 19.96 3.76 4.75
CA PRO A 295 21.33 3.99 4.30
C PRO A 295 22.39 3.70 5.37
N LYS A 296 22.20 4.12 6.60
CA LYS A 296 23.11 3.87 7.72
C LYS A 296 23.35 2.39 8.01
N ARG A 297 22.32 1.54 7.83
CA ARG A 297 22.45 0.08 8.00
C ARG A 297 23.13 -0.56 6.81
N ALA A 298 22.78 -0.14 5.61
CA ALA A 298 23.42 -0.59 4.38
C ALA A 298 24.92 -0.27 4.38
N GLU A 299 25.32 0.93 4.83
CA GLU A 299 26.73 1.34 5.01
C GLU A 299 27.45 0.47 6.05
N ALA A 300 26.76 0.00 7.09
CA ALA A 300 27.29 -0.90 8.10
C ALA A 300 27.33 -2.38 7.65
N GLY A 301 26.96 -2.67 6.40
CA GLY A 301 26.91 -4.05 5.87
C GLY A 301 25.77 -4.90 6.43
N VAL A 302 24.81 -4.27 7.10
CA VAL A 302 23.61 -4.96 7.63
C VAL A 302 22.56 -4.98 6.53
N GLY A 303 22.49 -6.10 5.80
CA GLY A 303 21.47 -6.36 4.79
C GLY A 303 20.11 -6.69 5.41
N ALA A 304 19.04 -6.52 4.64
CA ALA A 304 17.68 -6.91 5.04
C ALA A 304 17.28 -8.31 4.50
N ASP A 305 18.23 -9.12 4.06
CA ASP A 305 17.95 -10.37 3.33
C ASP A 305 17.26 -11.43 4.19
N ASP A 306 17.47 -11.41 5.51
CA ASP A 306 16.88 -12.40 6.42
C ASP A 306 15.54 -11.94 7.03
N VAL A 307 15.16 -10.69 6.81
CA VAL A 307 13.92 -10.11 7.38
C VAL A 307 12.69 -10.90 6.94
N MET A 308 12.59 -11.24 5.66
CA MET A 308 11.40 -11.90 5.13
C MET A 308 11.21 -13.31 5.72
N GLY A 309 12.27 -14.09 5.81
CA GLY A 309 12.23 -15.44 6.42
C GLY A 309 11.80 -15.40 7.89
N LYS A 310 12.32 -14.44 8.64
CA LYS A 310 11.98 -14.23 10.05
C LYS A 310 10.54 -13.78 10.22
N LEU A 311 10.07 -12.85 9.37
CA LEU A 311 8.70 -12.36 9.39
C LEU A 311 7.68 -13.45 9.08
N VAL A 312 7.94 -14.31 8.11
CA VAL A 312 7.08 -15.45 7.78
C VAL A 312 6.98 -16.41 8.97
N LYS A 313 8.10 -16.75 9.61
CA LYS A 313 8.12 -17.58 10.81
C LYS A 313 7.32 -16.94 11.96
N LEU A 314 7.50 -15.64 12.20
CA LEU A 314 6.76 -14.89 13.21
C LEU A 314 5.26 -14.88 12.90
N GLY A 315 4.87 -14.52 11.69
CA GLY A 315 3.46 -14.46 11.27
C GLY A 315 2.76 -15.81 11.45
N ARG A 316 3.38 -16.90 11.02
CA ARG A 316 2.85 -18.27 11.19
C ARG A 316 2.80 -18.75 12.64
N LYS A 317 3.67 -18.20 13.51
CA LYS A 317 3.65 -18.50 14.95
C LYS A 317 2.54 -17.76 15.69
N VAL A 318 2.27 -16.50 15.29
CA VAL A 318 1.40 -15.58 16.05
C VAL A 318 -0.02 -15.54 15.52
N ILE A 319 -0.16 -15.53 14.19
CA ILE A 319 -1.45 -15.34 13.52
C ILE A 319 -2.08 -16.70 13.24
N ALA A 320 -3.33 -16.89 13.66
CA ALA A 320 -4.06 -18.12 13.38
C ALA A 320 -4.25 -18.30 11.86
N PRO A 321 -4.18 -19.56 11.35
CA PRO A 321 -4.23 -19.84 9.91
C PRO A 321 -5.46 -19.29 9.18
N GLU A 322 -6.59 -19.13 9.87
CA GLU A 322 -7.80 -18.56 9.31
C GLU A 322 -7.74 -17.03 9.18
N ARG A 323 -6.89 -16.35 9.96
CA ARG A 323 -6.66 -14.90 9.94
C ARG A 323 -5.43 -14.48 9.15
N LEU A 324 -4.47 -15.36 8.98
CA LEU A 324 -3.31 -15.11 8.11
C LEU A 324 -3.75 -15.21 6.64
N LYS A 325 -3.75 -14.08 5.93
CA LYS A 325 -4.15 -14.04 4.51
C LYS A 325 -2.97 -14.14 3.56
N GLY A 326 -1.76 -14.11 4.09
CA GLY A 326 -0.52 -14.24 3.33
C GLY A 326 0.52 -13.21 3.72
N PHE A 327 1.51 -13.03 2.84
CA PHE A 327 2.66 -12.15 3.07
C PHE A 327 2.91 -11.24 1.88
N VAL A 328 3.49 -10.06 2.16
CA VAL A 328 3.85 -9.07 1.16
C VAL A 328 5.34 -8.78 1.22
N MET A 329 5.99 -8.71 0.07
CA MET A 329 7.35 -8.19 -0.11
C MET A 329 7.27 -6.79 -0.72
N ALA A 330 7.86 -5.79 -0.07
CA ALA A 330 7.97 -4.43 -0.58
C ALA A 330 9.43 -4.00 -0.68
N SER A 331 9.96 -3.93 -1.88
CA SER A 331 11.36 -3.56 -2.11
C SER A 331 11.60 -2.05 -2.18
N TRP A 332 10.54 -1.25 -2.25
CA TRP A 332 10.56 0.22 -2.32
C TRP A 332 11.45 0.76 -3.45
N ARG A 333 11.41 0.11 -4.61
CA ARG A 333 12.10 0.53 -5.84
C ARG A 333 11.14 0.53 -7.03
N ALA A 334 11.35 1.47 -7.95
CA ALA A 334 10.63 1.49 -9.22
C ALA A 334 11.20 0.46 -10.20
N CYS A 335 10.38 0.02 -11.17
CA CYS A 335 10.84 -0.79 -12.29
C CYS A 335 11.39 0.10 -13.42
N ASP A 336 12.41 0.92 -13.13
CA ASP A 336 12.93 1.99 -13.98
C ASP A 336 14.36 1.76 -14.46
N THR A 337 15.15 1.02 -13.69
CA THR A 337 16.54 0.70 -14.03
C THR A 337 16.81 -0.79 -13.84
N ARG A 338 17.85 -1.29 -14.51
CA ARG A 338 18.29 -2.69 -14.34
C ARG A 338 18.64 -2.99 -12.88
N GLU A 339 19.36 -2.08 -12.22
CA GLU A 339 19.76 -2.22 -10.81
C GLU A 339 18.54 -2.35 -9.88
N ASN A 340 17.56 -1.47 -10.05
CA ASN A 340 16.33 -1.50 -9.25
C ASN A 340 15.53 -2.78 -9.50
N VAL A 341 15.45 -3.25 -10.74
CA VAL A 341 14.76 -4.51 -11.09
C VAL A 341 15.45 -5.72 -10.47
N GLU A 342 16.76 -5.81 -10.52
CA GLU A 342 17.50 -6.91 -9.88
C GLU A 342 17.30 -6.89 -8.35
N PHE A 343 17.25 -5.70 -7.76
CA PHE A 343 16.93 -5.55 -6.34
C PHE A 343 15.52 -6.04 -6.00
N VAL A 344 14.51 -5.69 -6.81
CA VAL A 344 13.12 -6.16 -6.64
C VAL A 344 13.03 -7.67 -6.84
N LYS A 345 13.67 -8.22 -7.87
CA LYS A 345 13.70 -9.68 -8.13
C LYS A 345 14.33 -10.45 -6.97
N ARG A 346 15.39 -9.91 -6.36
CA ARG A 346 15.95 -10.48 -5.12
C ARG A 346 14.93 -10.50 -3.98
N GLY A 347 14.16 -9.42 -3.79
CA GLY A 347 13.05 -9.40 -2.81
C GLY A 347 12.00 -10.48 -3.09
N ILE A 348 11.62 -10.65 -4.35
CA ILE A 348 10.71 -11.73 -4.79
C ILE A 348 11.28 -13.11 -4.43
N ASP A 349 12.57 -13.35 -4.69
CA ASP A 349 13.23 -14.60 -4.39
C ASP A 349 13.27 -14.89 -2.88
N LEU A 350 13.49 -13.86 -2.04
CA LEU A 350 13.45 -13.98 -0.58
C LEU A 350 12.07 -14.37 -0.06
N LEU A 351 11.00 -13.75 -0.59
CA LEU A 351 9.64 -14.15 -0.23
C LEU A 351 9.34 -15.58 -0.68
N ALA A 352 9.65 -15.92 -1.93
CA ALA A 352 9.41 -17.26 -2.48
C ALA A 352 10.14 -18.36 -1.72
N ALA A 353 11.32 -18.06 -1.17
CA ALA A 353 12.08 -19.00 -0.35
C ALA A 353 11.57 -19.13 1.09
N ALA A 354 10.83 -18.12 1.59
CA ALA A 354 10.36 -18.07 2.97
C ALA A 354 8.99 -18.73 3.16
N VAL A 355 8.13 -18.75 2.14
CA VAL A 355 6.74 -19.28 2.16
C VAL A 355 6.62 -20.69 1.56
#